data_548175e0ace22f255925d4a98a9c2239
#
_entry.id   548175e0ace22f255925d4a98a9c2239
#
_cell.length_a   1.000
_cell.length_b   1.000
_cell.length_c   1.000
_cell.angle_alpha   90.00
_cell.angle_beta   90.00
_cell.angle_gamma   90.00
#
_symmetry.space_group_name_H-M   'P 1'
#
loop_
_entity.id
_entity.type
_entity.pdbx_description
1 polymer ?
#
loop_
_entity_poly.entity_id
_entity_poly.type
_entity_poly.pdbx_seq_one_letter_code
_entity_poly.pdbx_strand_id
1 'polypeptide(L)'
;FSTVIARNGNYGVTMFFVISGFLITHHTLKRDKQFSAINLKHFYIRRAARILPCLVLLILGVSILGSFDLKPFMNQAPNGIEVSYPLTIFAALTFWMNILIIKFGWVNYALGVLWSLSVEEVFYFVFPLLCLLTRSNKVFIAVLVGVILYGPYFRSLHFGEESGAYLYHYFSSFDGIAVGCLMAIFSHKYQPNWTYKKPLSWLIILSMTALY
;
A
#
# COMPACT_ATOMS: atom_id res chain seq x y z
N PHE A 1 -6.46 17.14 20.66
CA PHE A 1 -7.05 15.84 20.27
C PHE A 1 -6.82 15.54 18.76
N SER A 2 -7.05 16.50 17.86
CA SER A 2 -6.91 16.32 16.40
C SER A 2 -5.47 15.99 15.95
N THR A 3 -4.46 16.54 16.60
CA THR A 3 -3.04 16.33 16.25
C THR A 3 -2.52 14.93 16.59
N VAL A 4 -3.04 14.32 17.66
CA VAL A 4 -2.65 12.95 18.08
C VAL A 4 -3.27 11.93 17.13
N ILE A 5 -4.54 12.11 16.75
CA ILE A 5 -5.23 11.21 15.79
C ILE A 5 -4.55 11.29 14.41
N ALA A 6 -4.17 12.48 13.94
CA ALA A 6 -3.47 12.63 12.66
C ALA A 6 -2.07 11.98 12.66
N ARG A 7 -1.35 12.02 13.79
CA ARG A 7 -0.07 11.30 13.95
C ARG A 7 -0.23 9.79 13.93
N ASN A 8 -1.33 9.27 14.46
CA ASN A 8 -1.63 7.83 14.50
C ASN A 8 -2.14 7.30 13.14
N GLY A 9 -2.61 8.15 12.23
CA GLY A 9 -3.03 7.76 10.89
C GLY A 9 -1.94 7.02 10.09
N ASN A 10 -0.67 7.38 10.27
CA ASN A 10 0.45 6.70 9.61
C ASN A 10 0.60 5.23 10.04
N TYR A 11 0.31 4.90 11.29
CA TYR A 11 0.32 3.50 11.76
C TYR A 11 -0.77 2.67 11.10
N GLY A 12 -1.96 3.26 10.85
CA GLY A 12 -3.05 2.60 10.13
C GLY A 12 -2.65 2.22 8.70
N VAL A 13 -1.94 3.11 8.00
CA VAL A 13 -1.42 2.84 6.65
C VAL A 13 -0.35 1.74 6.68
N THR A 14 0.56 1.77 7.66
CA THR A 14 1.57 0.70 7.81
C THR A 14 0.91 -0.66 8.06
N MET A 15 -0.09 -0.73 8.94
CA MET A 15 -0.87 -1.95 9.16
C MET A 15 -1.58 -2.42 7.88
N PHE A 16 -2.15 -1.50 7.13
CA PHE A 16 -2.76 -1.79 5.83
C PHE A 16 -1.76 -2.46 4.88
N PHE A 17 -0.53 -1.94 4.76
CA PHE A 17 0.51 -2.53 3.94
C PHE A 17 0.91 -3.94 4.40
N VAL A 18 1.05 -4.16 5.72
CA VAL A 18 1.36 -5.49 6.28
C VAL A 18 0.25 -6.49 5.97
N ILE A 19 -1.01 -6.12 6.20
CA ILE A 19 -2.17 -6.98 5.90
C ILE A 19 -2.23 -7.28 4.41
N SER A 20 -1.97 -6.30 3.56
CA SER A 20 -1.97 -6.41 2.11
C SER A 20 -0.92 -7.41 1.61
N GLY A 21 0.31 -7.30 2.10
CA GLY A 21 1.39 -8.26 1.82
C GLY A 21 1.08 -9.66 2.32
N PHE A 22 0.48 -9.79 3.51
CA PHE A 22 0.06 -11.07 4.06
C PHE A 22 -1.01 -11.73 3.17
N LEU A 23 -2.07 -11.00 2.84
CA LEU A 23 -3.19 -11.55 2.06
C LEU A 23 -2.77 -11.99 0.65
N ILE A 24 -1.97 -11.17 -0.06
CA ILE A 24 -1.54 -11.54 -1.41
C ILE A 24 -0.72 -12.83 -1.41
N THR A 25 0.23 -12.94 -0.47
CA THR A 25 1.11 -14.10 -0.35
C THR A 25 0.34 -15.33 0.11
N HIS A 26 -0.52 -15.19 1.13
CA HIS A 26 -1.34 -16.28 1.65
C HIS A 26 -2.28 -16.85 0.58
N HIS A 27 -2.99 -15.98 -0.16
CA HIS A 27 -3.88 -16.43 -1.24
C HIS A 27 -3.12 -17.07 -2.39
N THR A 28 -1.93 -16.58 -2.73
CA THR A 28 -1.06 -17.18 -3.75
C THR A 28 -0.61 -18.58 -3.33
N LEU A 29 -0.07 -18.74 -2.12
CA LEU A 29 0.37 -20.04 -1.61
C LEU A 29 -0.78 -21.05 -1.46
N LYS A 30 -1.95 -20.59 -1.01
CA LYS A 30 -3.14 -21.44 -0.87
C LYS A 30 -3.65 -21.96 -2.20
N ARG A 31 -3.57 -21.15 -3.26
CA ARG A 31 -4.09 -21.48 -4.59
C ARG A 31 -3.11 -22.24 -5.42
N ASP A 32 -1.88 -21.71 -5.54
CA ASP A 32 -0.90 -22.19 -6.52
C ASP A 32 0.12 -23.14 -5.89
N LYS A 33 0.08 -23.33 -4.55
CA LYS A 33 0.96 -24.17 -3.72
C LYS A 33 2.46 -23.83 -3.81
N GLN A 34 2.89 -23.21 -4.91
CA GLN A 34 4.27 -22.78 -5.17
C GLN A 34 4.27 -21.40 -5.84
N PHE A 35 5.26 -20.58 -5.52
CA PHE A 35 5.41 -19.26 -6.13
C PHE A 35 5.67 -19.33 -7.64
N SER A 36 6.36 -20.37 -8.11
CA SER A 36 6.66 -20.60 -9.53
C SER A 36 5.46 -20.99 -10.39
N ALA A 37 4.32 -21.35 -9.79
CA ALA A 37 3.12 -21.80 -10.49
C ALA A 37 2.08 -20.67 -10.69
N ILE A 38 2.42 -19.42 -10.38
CA ILE A 38 1.51 -18.28 -10.51
C ILE A 38 1.08 -18.07 -11.96
N ASN A 39 -0.24 -18.05 -12.19
CA ASN A 39 -0.82 -17.65 -13.46
C ASN A 39 -0.99 -16.12 -13.48
N LEU A 40 -0.10 -15.41 -14.20
CA LEU A 40 -0.09 -13.95 -14.31
C LEU A 40 -1.42 -13.37 -14.78
N LYS A 41 -2.00 -13.94 -15.84
CA LYS A 41 -3.27 -13.45 -16.42
C LYS A 41 -4.39 -13.49 -15.38
N HIS A 42 -4.57 -14.62 -14.70
CA HIS A 42 -5.59 -14.75 -13.67
C HIS A 42 -5.33 -13.89 -12.44
N PHE A 43 -4.07 -13.65 -12.12
CA PHE A 43 -3.68 -12.78 -11.02
C PHE A 43 -4.09 -11.33 -11.29
N TYR A 44 -3.66 -10.76 -12.42
CA TYR A 44 -3.94 -9.36 -12.77
C TYR A 44 -5.42 -9.10 -13.06
N ILE A 45 -6.13 -10.00 -13.75
CA ILE A 45 -7.56 -9.84 -14.03
C ILE A 45 -8.36 -9.74 -12.73
N ARG A 46 -8.10 -10.61 -11.75
CA ARG A 46 -8.81 -10.58 -10.46
C ARG A 46 -8.51 -9.31 -9.67
N ARG A 47 -7.28 -8.82 -9.75
CA ARG A 47 -6.89 -7.56 -9.12
C ARG A 47 -7.61 -6.38 -9.77
N ALA A 48 -7.52 -6.28 -11.08
CA ALA A 48 -8.18 -5.22 -11.85
C ALA A 48 -9.70 -5.20 -11.59
N ALA A 49 -10.35 -6.36 -11.63
CA ALA A 49 -11.79 -6.48 -11.37
C ALA A 49 -12.19 -6.04 -9.95
N ARG A 50 -11.28 -6.14 -8.97
CA ARG A 50 -11.53 -5.72 -7.59
C ARG A 50 -11.32 -4.22 -7.39
N ILE A 51 -10.32 -3.62 -8.04
CA ILE A 51 -9.87 -2.25 -7.75
C ILE A 51 -10.48 -1.25 -8.71
N LEU A 52 -10.45 -1.53 -10.03
CA LEU A 52 -10.88 -0.56 -11.03
C LEU A 52 -12.32 -0.06 -10.86
N PRO A 53 -13.32 -0.89 -10.54
CA PRO A 53 -14.69 -0.39 -10.37
C PRO A 53 -14.80 0.66 -9.24
N CYS A 54 -14.20 0.36 -8.09
CA CYS A 54 -14.20 1.28 -6.94
C CYS A 54 -13.40 2.55 -7.23
N LEU A 55 -12.25 2.44 -7.91
CA LEU A 55 -11.41 3.57 -8.28
C LEU A 55 -12.14 4.50 -9.27
N VAL A 56 -12.79 3.93 -10.28
CA VAL A 56 -13.58 4.71 -11.26
C VAL A 56 -14.73 5.42 -10.57
N LEU A 57 -15.49 4.73 -9.70
CA LEU A 57 -16.59 5.34 -8.95
C LEU A 57 -16.09 6.47 -8.04
N LEU A 58 -14.95 6.30 -7.38
CA LEU A 58 -14.35 7.35 -6.56
C LEU A 58 -13.98 8.57 -7.41
N ILE A 59 -13.28 8.38 -8.54
CA ILE A 59 -12.88 9.46 -9.44
C ILE A 59 -14.11 10.20 -9.99
N LEU A 60 -15.15 9.48 -10.40
CA LEU A 60 -16.39 10.08 -10.87
C LEU A 60 -17.07 10.88 -9.74
N GLY A 61 -17.18 10.32 -8.56
CA GLY A 61 -17.75 11.01 -7.39
C GLY A 61 -16.99 12.30 -7.06
N VAL A 62 -15.67 12.25 -7.00
CA VAL A 62 -14.80 13.41 -6.74
C VAL A 62 -14.95 14.45 -7.86
N SER A 63 -15.00 14.03 -9.13
CA SER A 63 -15.19 14.93 -10.27
C SER A 63 -16.53 15.66 -10.22
N ILE A 64 -17.61 14.94 -9.90
CA ILE A 64 -18.96 15.51 -9.76
C ILE A 64 -18.98 16.51 -8.58
N LEU A 65 -18.46 16.13 -7.41
CA LEU A 65 -18.43 17.01 -6.24
C LEU A 65 -17.52 18.24 -6.46
N GLY A 66 -16.42 18.08 -7.18
CA GLY A 66 -15.55 19.18 -7.59
C GLY A 66 -16.21 20.16 -8.53
N SER A 67 -17.15 19.72 -9.39
CA SER A 67 -17.91 20.59 -10.28
C SER A 67 -18.94 21.48 -9.56
N PHE A 68 -19.26 21.19 -8.28
CA PHE A 68 -20.04 22.05 -7.38
C PHE A 68 -19.18 23.00 -6.55
N ASP A 69 -17.92 23.24 -6.95
CA ASP A 69 -16.97 24.12 -6.26
C ASP A 69 -16.67 23.75 -4.80
N LEU A 70 -16.82 22.47 -4.44
CA LEU A 70 -16.50 21.97 -3.12
C LEU A 70 -14.99 21.81 -2.97
N LYS A 71 -14.35 22.71 -2.22
CA LYS A 71 -12.87 22.82 -2.07
C LYS A 71 -12.12 21.52 -1.81
N PRO A 72 -12.60 20.55 -0.96
CA PRO A 72 -11.87 19.31 -0.71
C PRO A 72 -11.75 18.40 -1.94
N PHE A 73 -12.60 18.60 -2.95
CA PHE A 73 -12.68 17.78 -4.18
C PHE A 73 -12.03 18.46 -5.39
N MET A 74 -11.64 19.74 -5.24
CA MET A 74 -10.95 20.50 -6.27
C MET A 74 -9.43 20.38 -6.12
N ASN A 75 -8.71 20.59 -7.22
CA ASN A 75 -7.26 20.72 -7.16
C ASN A 75 -6.89 22.06 -6.50
N GLN A 76 -5.85 22.00 -5.68
CA GLN A 76 -5.24 23.11 -4.99
C GLN A 76 -3.79 23.25 -5.43
N ALA A 77 -3.18 24.39 -5.18
CA ALA A 77 -1.77 24.66 -5.47
C ALA A 77 -0.99 24.86 -4.15
N PRO A 78 -0.72 23.80 -3.36
CA PRO A 78 -0.14 23.93 -2.03
C PRO A 78 1.25 24.59 -2.04
N ASN A 79 2.00 24.41 -3.12
CA ASN A 79 3.33 25.03 -3.31
C ASN A 79 3.31 26.15 -4.38
N GLY A 80 2.15 26.74 -4.64
CA GLY A 80 1.99 27.77 -5.67
C GLY A 80 2.05 27.26 -7.11
N ILE A 81 2.18 25.95 -7.31
CA ILE A 81 2.23 25.31 -8.63
C ILE A 81 0.86 24.70 -8.92
N GLU A 82 0.20 25.20 -9.95
CA GLU A 82 -1.07 24.64 -10.40
C GLU A 82 -0.84 23.33 -11.16
N VAL A 83 -1.52 22.29 -10.70
CA VAL A 83 -1.54 20.99 -11.37
C VAL A 83 -2.91 20.79 -12.01
N SER A 84 -2.92 20.44 -13.28
CA SER A 84 -4.18 20.24 -14.01
C SER A 84 -4.95 19.03 -13.46
N TYR A 85 -6.28 19.14 -13.39
CA TYR A 85 -7.14 18.07 -12.89
C TYR A 85 -7.02 16.76 -13.71
N PRO A 86 -6.93 16.79 -15.06
CA PRO A 86 -6.67 15.59 -15.85
C PRO A 86 -5.37 14.87 -15.46
N LEU A 87 -4.31 15.61 -15.13
CA LEU A 87 -3.05 15.00 -14.66
C LEU A 87 -3.23 14.29 -13.31
N THR A 88 -4.01 14.86 -12.40
CA THR A 88 -4.34 14.25 -11.11
C THR A 88 -5.15 12.95 -11.30
N ILE A 89 -6.15 12.96 -12.21
CA ILE A 89 -6.90 11.75 -12.59
C ILE A 89 -5.96 10.71 -13.21
N PHE A 90 -5.09 11.12 -14.12
CA PHE A 90 -4.13 10.22 -14.75
C PHE A 90 -3.18 9.60 -13.72
N ALA A 91 -2.70 10.37 -12.75
CA ALA A 91 -1.88 9.87 -11.65
C ALA A 91 -2.62 8.83 -10.79
N ALA A 92 -3.91 9.05 -10.52
CA ALA A 92 -4.75 8.11 -9.78
C ALA A 92 -4.98 6.80 -10.55
N LEU A 93 -5.27 6.87 -11.86
CA LEU A 93 -5.54 5.70 -12.70
C LEU A 93 -4.29 4.87 -13.00
N THR A 94 -3.12 5.49 -13.02
CA THR A 94 -1.84 4.86 -13.36
C THR A 94 -0.95 4.60 -12.14
N PHE A 95 -1.49 4.77 -10.93
CA PHE A 95 -0.88 4.41 -9.65
C PHE A 95 0.45 5.10 -9.34
N TRP A 96 0.56 6.40 -9.60
CA TRP A 96 1.69 7.23 -9.19
C TRP A 96 1.29 8.52 -8.44
N MET A 97 0.12 8.50 -7.79
CA MET A 97 -0.35 9.60 -6.96
C MET A 97 0.63 9.97 -5.85
N ASN A 98 1.33 8.99 -5.29
CA ASN A 98 2.39 9.18 -4.30
C ASN A 98 3.55 10.05 -4.85
N ILE A 99 3.99 9.84 -6.09
CA ILE A 99 5.03 10.64 -6.74
C ILE A 99 4.52 12.06 -7.03
N LEU A 100 3.25 12.19 -7.43
CA LEU A 100 2.63 13.49 -7.63
C LEU A 100 2.62 14.31 -6.34
N ILE A 101 2.30 13.68 -5.19
CA ILE A 101 2.33 14.33 -3.87
C ILE A 101 3.77 14.73 -3.50
N ILE A 102 4.76 13.88 -3.71
CA ILE A 102 6.18 14.20 -3.44
C ILE A 102 6.61 15.43 -4.24
N LYS A 103 6.18 15.54 -5.49
CA LYS A 103 6.64 16.59 -6.41
C LYS A 103 5.89 17.92 -6.24
N PHE A 104 4.59 17.89 -5.99
CA PHE A 104 3.72 19.05 -6.02
C PHE A 104 2.99 19.31 -4.70
N GLY A 105 3.10 18.42 -3.71
CA GLY A 105 2.31 18.45 -2.48
C GLY A 105 0.92 17.82 -2.64
N TRP A 106 0.08 18.02 -1.64
CA TRP A 106 -1.30 17.50 -1.63
C TRP A 106 -2.22 18.31 -2.57
N VAL A 107 -2.10 18.07 -3.86
CA VAL A 107 -2.86 18.78 -4.91
C VAL A 107 -4.36 18.59 -4.77
N ASN A 108 -4.83 17.41 -4.41
CA ASN A 108 -6.25 17.10 -4.22
C ASN A 108 -6.43 16.26 -2.96
N TYR A 109 -7.23 16.73 -2.00
CA TYR A 109 -7.39 16.01 -0.73
C TYR A 109 -8.11 14.68 -0.88
N ALA A 110 -9.17 14.64 -1.70
CA ALA A 110 -9.97 13.42 -1.86
C ALA A 110 -9.24 12.35 -2.67
N LEU A 111 -8.53 12.72 -3.75
CA LEU A 111 -7.75 11.78 -4.55
C LEU A 111 -6.36 11.51 -3.97
N GLY A 112 -5.85 12.42 -3.13
CA GLY A 112 -4.54 12.28 -2.49
C GLY A 112 -4.42 11.01 -1.66
N VAL A 113 -5.49 10.54 -1.01
CA VAL A 113 -5.50 9.29 -0.24
C VAL A 113 -5.12 8.06 -1.06
N LEU A 114 -5.24 8.13 -2.39
CA LEU A 114 -4.86 7.07 -3.32
C LEU A 114 -3.33 6.85 -3.41
N TRP A 115 -2.52 7.66 -2.71
CA TRP A 115 -1.09 7.43 -2.64
C TRP A 115 -0.74 6.05 -2.08
N SER A 116 -1.46 5.60 -1.06
CA SER A 116 -1.24 4.28 -0.47
C SER A 116 -1.65 3.15 -1.43
N LEU A 117 -2.75 3.33 -2.17
CA LEU A 117 -3.14 2.42 -3.23
C LEU A 117 -2.09 2.37 -4.35
N SER A 118 -1.48 3.51 -4.71
CA SER A 118 -0.41 3.56 -5.71
C SER A 118 0.79 2.73 -5.29
N VAL A 119 1.22 2.81 -4.03
CA VAL A 119 2.30 1.99 -3.47
C VAL A 119 1.93 0.51 -3.52
N GLU A 120 0.73 0.16 -3.10
CA GLU A 120 0.23 -1.21 -3.07
C GLU A 120 0.19 -1.82 -4.48
N GLU A 121 -0.35 -1.11 -5.47
CA GLU A 121 -0.52 -1.64 -6.82
C GLU A 121 0.81 -1.81 -7.56
N VAL A 122 1.78 -0.92 -7.35
CA VAL A 122 3.13 -1.11 -7.89
C VAL A 122 3.78 -2.34 -7.29
N PHE A 123 3.62 -2.58 -5.98
CA PHE A 123 4.10 -3.83 -5.37
C PHE A 123 3.41 -5.05 -5.98
N TYR A 124 2.09 -5.03 -6.17
CA TYR A 124 1.35 -6.12 -6.77
C TYR A 124 1.68 -6.37 -8.23
N PHE A 125 2.07 -5.34 -8.95
CA PHE A 125 2.58 -5.51 -10.30
C PHE A 125 3.92 -6.27 -10.30
N VAL A 126 4.80 -5.95 -9.36
CA VAL A 126 6.14 -6.56 -9.26
C VAL A 126 6.09 -7.95 -8.60
N PHE A 127 5.19 -8.18 -7.64
CA PHE A 127 5.14 -9.40 -6.83
C PHE A 127 5.09 -10.72 -7.63
N PRO A 128 4.18 -10.93 -8.61
CA PRO A 128 4.14 -12.19 -9.35
C PRO A 128 5.36 -12.37 -10.27
N LEU A 129 5.94 -11.27 -10.75
CA LEU A 129 7.18 -11.31 -11.52
C LEU A 129 8.35 -11.77 -10.62
N LEU A 130 8.45 -11.23 -9.41
CA LEU A 130 9.43 -11.69 -8.42
C LEU A 130 9.25 -13.18 -8.10
N CYS A 131 8.03 -13.65 -7.92
CA CYS A 131 7.75 -15.06 -7.66
C CYS A 131 8.23 -15.97 -8.80
N LEU A 132 8.05 -15.55 -10.05
CA LEU A 132 8.51 -16.32 -11.21
C LEU A 132 10.03 -16.27 -11.40
N LEU A 133 10.65 -15.13 -11.14
CA LEU A 133 12.09 -14.93 -11.32
C LEU A 133 12.90 -15.65 -10.25
N THR A 134 12.43 -15.66 -9.02
CA THR A 134 13.22 -16.21 -7.90
C THR A 134 13.26 -17.74 -7.86
N ARG A 135 12.32 -18.43 -8.52
CA ARG A 135 12.20 -19.92 -8.60
C ARG A 135 12.44 -20.68 -7.30
N SER A 136 13.04 -20.06 -6.30
CA SER A 136 13.42 -20.63 -5.01
C SER A 136 12.85 -19.79 -3.87
N ASN A 137 12.17 -20.44 -2.92
CA ASN A 137 11.64 -19.78 -1.73
C ASN A 137 12.73 -19.06 -0.91
N LYS A 138 13.97 -19.59 -0.91
CA LYS A 138 15.09 -18.96 -0.18
C LYS A 138 15.49 -17.64 -0.80
N VAL A 139 15.58 -17.57 -2.14
CA VAL A 139 15.90 -16.33 -2.86
C VAL A 139 14.78 -15.32 -2.69
N PHE A 140 13.52 -15.75 -2.79
CA PHE A 140 12.38 -14.87 -2.56
C PHE A 140 12.40 -14.26 -1.14
N ILE A 141 12.65 -15.08 -0.11
CA ILE A 141 12.79 -14.61 1.27
C ILE A 141 13.96 -13.62 1.40
N ALA A 142 15.11 -13.91 0.78
CA ALA A 142 16.28 -13.00 0.81
C ALA A 142 15.96 -11.63 0.19
N VAL A 143 15.21 -11.60 -0.92
CA VAL A 143 14.75 -10.34 -1.53
C VAL A 143 13.82 -9.58 -0.58
N LEU A 144 12.85 -10.26 0.04
CA LEU A 144 11.96 -9.61 1.01
C LEU A 144 12.71 -9.04 2.21
N VAL A 145 13.70 -9.77 2.74
CA VAL A 145 14.56 -9.28 3.84
C VAL A 145 15.35 -8.05 3.37
N GLY A 146 15.90 -8.07 2.15
CA GLY A 146 16.57 -6.91 1.57
C GLY A 146 15.66 -5.67 1.50
N VAL A 147 14.40 -5.84 1.08
CA VAL A 147 13.41 -4.76 1.04
C VAL A 147 13.10 -4.23 2.45
N ILE A 148 12.97 -5.13 3.45
CA ILE A 148 12.73 -4.75 4.85
C ILE A 148 13.88 -3.92 5.42
N LEU A 149 15.12 -4.27 5.11
CA LEU A 149 16.28 -3.53 5.57
C LEU A 149 16.45 -2.20 4.82
N TYR A 150 16.10 -2.17 3.55
CA TYR A 150 16.22 -0.97 2.72
C TYR A 150 15.20 0.13 3.07
N GLY A 151 13.99 -0.21 3.49
CA GLY A 151 12.95 0.76 3.83
C GLY A 151 13.38 1.77 4.91
N PRO A 152 13.82 1.34 6.12
CA PRO A 152 14.32 2.24 7.16
C PRO A 152 15.55 3.05 6.70
N TYR A 153 16.46 2.44 5.94
CA TYR A 153 17.62 3.13 5.37
C TYR A 153 17.17 4.24 4.42
N PHE A 154 16.24 3.97 3.50
CA PHE A 154 15.69 4.98 2.60
C PHE A 154 15.03 6.12 3.37
N ARG A 155 14.21 5.82 4.39
CA ARG A 155 13.58 6.85 5.23
C ARG A 155 14.60 7.71 5.96
N SER A 156 15.70 7.13 6.45
CA SER A 156 16.74 7.90 7.14
C SER A 156 17.47 8.87 6.21
N LEU A 157 17.67 8.51 4.94
CA LEU A 157 18.30 9.37 3.94
C LEU A 157 17.45 10.60 3.58
N HIS A 158 16.11 10.45 3.57
CA HIS A 158 15.17 11.49 3.14
C HIS A 158 14.44 12.15 4.31
N PHE A 159 14.87 11.85 5.54
CA PHE A 159 14.28 12.43 6.74
C PHE A 159 14.59 13.92 6.82
N GLY A 160 13.53 14.74 6.97
CA GLY A 160 13.68 16.19 7.03
C GLY A 160 13.61 16.90 5.67
N GLU A 161 13.49 16.19 4.56
CA GLU A 161 13.20 16.80 3.27
C GLU A 161 11.74 17.31 3.23
N GLU A 162 11.54 18.52 2.70
CA GLU A 162 10.20 19.10 2.53
C GLU A 162 9.31 18.31 1.57
N SER A 163 9.91 17.53 0.67
CA SER A 163 9.21 16.72 -0.32
C SER A 163 8.30 15.64 0.27
N GLY A 164 8.49 15.25 1.54
CA GLY A 164 7.77 14.13 2.15
C GLY A 164 8.11 12.77 1.55
N ALA A 165 9.21 12.64 0.81
CA ALA A 165 9.63 11.39 0.17
C ALA A 165 9.80 10.25 1.19
N TYR A 166 10.24 10.55 2.40
CA TYR A 166 10.37 9.58 3.50
C TYR A 166 9.05 8.92 3.91
N LEU A 167 7.88 9.53 3.58
CA LEU A 167 6.55 8.99 3.86
C LEU A 167 5.90 8.37 2.63
N TYR A 168 5.95 9.04 1.48
CA TYR A 168 5.10 8.73 0.32
C TYR A 168 5.80 7.90 -0.75
N HIS A 169 7.14 7.82 -0.74
CA HIS A 169 7.87 7.08 -1.76
C HIS A 169 7.62 5.56 -1.65
N TYR A 170 7.66 4.83 -2.75
CA TYR A 170 7.47 3.38 -2.78
C TYR A 170 8.38 2.65 -1.80
N PHE A 171 9.67 2.98 -1.79
CA PHE A 171 10.68 2.33 -0.93
C PHE A 171 10.53 2.64 0.56
N SER A 172 9.81 3.69 0.92
CA SER A 172 9.51 3.99 2.33
C SER A 172 8.41 3.11 2.91
N SER A 173 7.66 2.38 2.08
CA SER A 173 6.48 1.61 2.49
C SER A 173 6.50 0.14 2.08
N PHE A 174 7.39 -0.26 1.16
CA PHE A 174 7.48 -1.65 0.72
C PHE A 174 7.94 -2.61 1.82
N ASP A 175 8.66 -2.13 2.82
CA ASP A 175 9.06 -2.91 3.99
C ASP A 175 7.86 -3.46 4.77
N GLY A 176 6.81 -2.65 4.98
CA GLY A 176 5.57 -3.09 5.60
C GLY A 176 4.91 -4.23 4.81
N ILE A 177 4.81 -4.09 3.47
CA ILE A 177 4.26 -5.15 2.62
C ILE A 177 5.13 -6.41 2.66
N ALA A 178 6.46 -6.25 2.62
CA ALA A 178 7.40 -7.37 2.68
C ALA A 178 7.33 -8.14 4.01
N VAL A 179 7.15 -7.44 5.14
CA VAL A 179 6.89 -8.08 6.45
C VAL A 179 5.64 -8.94 6.38
N GLY A 180 4.54 -8.40 5.81
CA GLY A 180 3.31 -9.16 5.60
C GLY A 180 3.52 -10.43 4.77
N CYS A 181 4.30 -10.35 3.68
CA CYS A 181 4.66 -11.50 2.85
C CYS A 181 5.43 -12.57 3.65
N LEU A 182 6.43 -12.18 4.45
CA LEU A 182 7.18 -13.12 5.30
C LEU A 182 6.28 -13.80 6.33
N MET A 183 5.39 -13.06 6.96
CA MET A 183 4.44 -13.61 7.93
C MET A 183 3.50 -14.64 7.30
N ALA A 184 3.07 -14.41 6.05
CA ALA A 184 2.24 -15.38 5.32
C ALA A 184 3.01 -16.67 4.98
N ILE A 185 4.28 -16.55 4.56
CA ILE A 185 5.15 -17.70 4.29
C ILE A 185 5.37 -18.51 5.57
N PHE A 186 5.67 -17.83 6.68
CA PHE A 186 5.84 -18.46 7.98
C PHE A 186 4.57 -19.19 8.44
N SER A 187 3.43 -18.52 8.38
CA SER A 187 2.13 -19.09 8.73
C SER A 187 1.78 -20.33 7.88
N HIS A 188 2.12 -20.31 6.59
CA HIS A 188 1.88 -21.44 5.70
C HIS A 188 2.78 -22.64 6.02
N LYS A 189 4.06 -22.38 6.38
CA LYS A 189 5.03 -23.44 6.68
C LYS A 189 4.77 -24.15 8.01
N TYR A 190 4.42 -23.37 9.04
CA TYR A 190 4.32 -23.89 10.40
C TYR A 190 2.90 -24.30 10.80
N GLN A 191 1.86 -23.89 10.03
CA GLN A 191 0.45 -24.17 10.29
C GLN A 191 0.16 -24.25 11.81
N PRO A 192 0.36 -23.19 12.57
CA PRO A 192 0.20 -23.24 14.01
C PRO A 192 -1.22 -23.72 14.32
N ASN A 193 -1.34 -24.83 15.07
CA ASN A 193 -2.61 -25.31 15.60
C ASN A 193 -3.12 -24.31 16.64
N TRP A 194 -3.83 -23.30 16.14
CA TRP A 194 -4.33 -22.20 16.94
C TRP A 194 -5.54 -22.64 17.77
N THR A 195 -5.30 -23.47 18.77
CA THR A 195 -6.30 -23.77 19.81
C THR A 195 -6.67 -22.51 20.63
N TYR A 196 -5.82 -21.50 20.60
CA TYR A 196 -5.97 -20.22 21.33
C TYR A 196 -6.44 -19.04 20.47
N LYS A 197 -7.24 -19.28 19.43
CA LYS A 197 -7.68 -18.23 18.51
C LYS A 197 -8.42 -17.06 19.19
N LYS A 198 -9.28 -17.37 20.17
CA LYS A 198 -10.10 -16.36 20.86
C LYS A 198 -9.31 -15.41 21.78
N PRO A 199 -8.46 -15.87 22.72
CA PRO A 199 -7.74 -14.97 23.61
C PRO A 199 -6.71 -14.11 22.87
N LEU A 200 -6.07 -14.62 21.81
CA LEU A 200 -5.10 -13.86 21.05
C LEU A 200 -5.77 -12.76 20.19
N SER A 201 -6.94 -13.02 19.62
CA SER A 201 -7.70 -11.98 18.91
C SER A 201 -8.13 -10.85 19.84
N TRP A 202 -8.56 -11.16 21.06
CA TRP A 202 -8.88 -10.15 22.08
C TRP A 202 -7.64 -9.36 22.54
N LEU A 203 -6.48 -10.00 22.68
CA LEU A 203 -5.22 -9.32 23.00
C LEU A 203 -4.79 -8.34 21.88
N ILE A 204 -4.94 -8.74 20.62
CA ILE A 204 -4.66 -7.86 19.49
C ILE A 204 -5.64 -6.67 19.46
N ILE A 205 -6.92 -6.91 19.66
CA ILE A 205 -7.93 -5.83 19.71
C ILE A 205 -7.63 -4.88 20.87
N LEU A 206 -7.33 -5.41 22.07
CA LEU A 206 -6.98 -4.61 23.26
C LEU A 206 -5.68 -3.81 23.03
N SER A 207 -4.66 -4.40 22.42
CA SER A 207 -3.43 -3.67 22.10
C SER A 207 -3.66 -2.57 21.07
N MET A 208 -4.52 -2.80 20.08
CA MET A 208 -4.91 -1.78 19.12
C MET A 208 -5.71 -0.64 19.77
N THR A 209 -6.62 -0.94 20.69
CA THR A 209 -7.38 0.08 21.42
C THR A 209 -6.55 0.85 22.44
N ALA A 210 -5.50 0.26 23.00
CA ALA A 210 -4.58 0.92 23.92
C ALA A 210 -3.57 1.86 23.19
N LEU A 211 -3.38 1.69 21.89
CA LEU A 211 -2.52 2.53 21.04
C LEU A 211 -3.26 3.74 20.46
N TYR A 212 -4.59 3.81 20.60
CA TYR A 212 -5.46 4.93 20.21
C TYR A 212 -5.89 5.74 21.43
#